data_e5ff6ba3b39f236c47ac14dcf7c2b0bf
#
_entry.id   e5ff6ba3b39f236c47ac14dcf7c2b0bf
#
_cell.length_a   1.000
_cell.length_b   1.000
_cell.length_c   1.000
_cell.angle_alpha   90.00
_cell.angle_beta   90.00
_cell.angle_gamma   90.00
#
_symmetry.space_group_name_H-M   'P 1'
#
loop_
_entity.id
_entity.type
_entity.pdbx_description
1 polymer ?
#
loop_
_entity_poly.entity_id
_entity_poly.type
_entity_poly.pdbx_seq_one_letter_code
_entity_poly.pdbx_strand_id
1 'polypeptide(L)'
;MAKQFYSFINSKQKNKFLNTYIQEGTVGTAAEKCGITRQTHYNWLKXXLAYKKAFERAKEMAGDLLEEEAHRRAVEGDEIGVYYKGMKVDSYRKKSDALLILLLKGAKPDVYAERQETKISGEITVNQARALKDARERIKNAASNTAGDD
;
A
#
# COMPACT_ATOMS: atom_id res chain seq x y z
N MET A 1 -22.23 -6.31 -17.82
CA MET A 1 -22.54 -4.87 -17.66
C MET A 1 -21.74 -4.32 -16.48
N ALA A 2 -20.78 -3.43 -16.71
CA ALA A 2 -20.02 -2.80 -15.64
C ALA A 2 -20.93 -1.87 -14.84
N LYS A 3 -21.16 -2.17 -13.57
CA LYS A 3 -21.89 -1.28 -12.65
C LYS A 3 -21.18 0.07 -12.59
N GLN A 4 -21.91 1.15 -12.82
CA GLN A 4 -21.36 2.50 -12.80
C GLN A 4 -21.19 2.96 -11.34
N PHE A 5 -20.03 2.60 -10.75
CA PHE A 5 -19.73 2.86 -9.34
C PHE A 5 -19.54 4.35 -9.01
N TYR A 6 -19.34 5.20 -10.04
CA TYR A 6 -18.98 6.61 -9.87
C TYR A 6 -19.96 7.54 -10.58
N SER A 7 -21.27 7.44 -10.23
CA SER A 7 -22.32 8.27 -10.79
C SER A 7 -22.14 9.77 -10.55
N PHE A 8 -21.36 10.13 -9.52
CA PHE A 8 -21.08 11.53 -9.16
C PHE A 8 -19.93 12.16 -10.02
N ILE A 9 -19.26 11.37 -10.84
CA ILE A 9 -18.25 11.89 -11.78
C ILE A 9 -18.89 12.03 -13.16
N ASN A 10 -19.19 13.26 -13.55
CA ASN A 10 -19.86 13.56 -14.80
C ASN A 10 -18.91 13.52 -16.01
N SER A 11 -18.11 12.47 -16.12
CA SER A 11 -17.20 12.27 -17.24
C SER A 11 -17.01 10.77 -17.52
N LYS A 12 -17.53 10.35 -18.66
CA LYS A 12 -17.47 8.97 -19.18
C LYS A 12 -16.02 8.43 -19.24
N GLN A 13 -15.08 9.29 -19.64
CA GLN A 13 -13.65 8.92 -19.76
C GLN A 13 -12.99 8.69 -18.39
N LYS A 14 -13.30 9.52 -17.40
CA LYS A 14 -12.80 9.36 -16.02
C LYS A 14 -13.32 8.08 -15.39
N ASN A 15 -14.62 7.80 -15.57
CA ASN A 15 -15.25 6.56 -15.08
C ASN A 15 -14.65 5.32 -15.75
N LYS A 16 -14.44 5.36 -17.07
CA LYS A 16 -13.77 4.29 -17.82
C LYS A 16 -12.38 4.03 -17.23
N PHE A 17 -11.60 5.09 -17.00
CA PHE A 17 -10.25 4.97 -16.42
C PHE A 17 -10.28 4.33 -15.03
N LEU A 18 -11.15 4.78 -14.13
CA LEU A 18 -11.25 4.25 -12.76
C LEU A 18 -11.60 2.75 -12.76
N ASN A 19 -12.59 2.37 -13.60
CA ASN A 19 -12.99 0.97 -13.71
C ASN A 19 -11.87 0.10 -14.29
N THR A 20 -11.14 0.60 -15.29
CA THR A 20 -9.98 -0.10 -15.86
C THR A 20 -8.86 -0.21 -14.82
N TYR A 21 -8.62 0.85 -14.05
CA TYR A 21 -7.60 0.85 -13.00
C TYR A 21 -7.88 -0.19 -11.92
N ILE A 22 -9.14 -0.36 -11.52
CA ILE A 22 -9.54 -1.39 -10.54
C ILE A 22 -9.10 -2.78 -11.03
N GLN A 23 -9.31 -3.07 -12.32
CA GLN A 23 -8.98 -4.38 -12.89
C GLN A 23 -7.47 -4.57 -13.12
N GLU A 24 -6.76 -3.51 -13.54
CA GLU A 24 -5.35 -3.59 -13.94
C GLU A 24 -4.36 -3.34 -12.78
N GLY A 25 -4.81 -2.63 -11.74
CA GLY A 25 -4.00 -2.30 -10.57
C GLY A 25 -2.93 -1.22 -10.81
N THR A 26 -2.66 -0.83 -12.06
CA THR A 26 -1.61 0.14 -12.39
C THR A 26 -2.11 1.30 -13.25
N VAL A 27 -1.62 2.50 -12.95
CA VAL A 27 -1.95 3.73 -13.71
C VAL A 27 -1.47 3.63 -15.16
N GLY A 28 -0.32 3.00 -15.37
CA GLY A 28 0.27 2.84 -16.71
C GLY A 28 -0.64 2.06 -17.66
N THR A 29 -0.96 0.84 -17.28
CA THR A 29 -1.80 -0.06 -18.08
C THR A 29 -3.21 0.50 -18.24
N ALA A 30 -3.79 1.07 -17.17
CA ALA A 30 -5.12 1.67 -17.24
C ALA A 30 -5.16 2.85 -18.22
N ALA A 31 -4.14 3.71 -18.20
CA ALA A 31 -4.04 4.86 -19.12
C ALA A 31 -3.95 4.39 -20.59
N GLU A 32 -3.09 3.41 -20.84
CA GLU A 32 -2.92 2.82 -22.19
C GLU A 32 -4.25 2.25 -22.72
N LYS A 33 -4.93 1.41 -21.94
CA LYS A 33 -6.21 0.79 -22.31
C LYS A 33 -7.35 1.81 -22.49
N CYS A 34 -7.26 2.96 -21.81
CA CYS A 34 -8.25 4.04 -21.93
C CYS A 34 -7.91 5.07 -23.01
N GLY A 35 -6.74 4.97 -23.65
CA GLY A 35 -6.29 5.91 -24.67
C GLY A 35 -5.99 7.30 -24.10
N ILE A 36 -5.44 7.36 -22.87
CA ILE A 36 -5.01 8.62 -22.25
C ILE A 36 -3.56 8.52 -21.80
N THR A 37 -2.94 9.65 -21.50
CA THR A 37 -1.60 9.66 -20.91
C THR A 37 -1.67 9.59 -19.39
N ARG A 38 -0.60 9.12 -18.73
CA ARG A 38 -0.46 9.19 -17.27
C ARG A 38 -0.60 10.65 -16.78
N GLN A 39 -0.07 11.59 -17.54
CA GLN A 39 -0.14 13.02 -17.21
C GLN A 39 -1.59 13.50 -17.14
N THR A 40 -2.46 13.04 -18.06
CA THR A 40 -3.90 13.35 -18.04
C THR A 40 -4.54 12.92 -16.70
N HIS A 41 -4.23 11.70 -16.24
CA HIS A 41 -4.72 11.21 -14.95
C HIS A 41 -4.24 12.09 -13.79
N TYR A 42 -2.94 12.44 -13.75
CA TYR A 42 -2.40 13.28 -12.67
C TYR A 42 -2.97 14.72 -12.71
N ASN A 43 -3.27 15.23 -13.89
CA ASN A 43 -3.95 16.53 -14.03
C ASN A 43 -5.38 16.47 -13.44
N TRP A 44 -6.11 15.37 -13.68
CA TRP A 44 -7.43 15.15 -13.06
C TRP A 44 -7.35 15.07 -11.53
N LEU A 45 -6.32 14.45 -10.99
CA LEU A 45 -6.08 14.35 -9.53
C LEU A 45 -5.85 15.73 -8.88
N LYS A 46 -5.18 16.56 -9.56
CA LYS A 46 -4.92 17.95 -9.12
C LYS A 46 -6.17 18.81 -9.17
N UNK A 47 -6.93 18.55 -10.09
CA UNK A 47 -7.95 19.39 -10.41
C UNK A 47 -9.26 19.05 -9.82
N UNK A 48 -9.55 17.82 -9.53
CA UNK A 48 -10.80 17.46 -9.17
C UNK A 48 -10.77 16.82 -7.91
N LEU A 49 -11.30 17.36 -6.84
CA LEU A 49 -11.40 16.71 -5.51
C LEU A 49 -12.31 15.47 -5.54
N ALA A 50 -13.41 15.56 -6.23
CA ALA A 50 -14.31 14.41 -6.45
C ALA A 50 -13.60 13.24 -7.15
N TYR A 51 -12.78 13.54 -8.16
CA TYR A 51 -12.01 12.52 -8.86
C TYR A 51 -10.93 11.90 -7.94
N LYS A 52 -10.27 12.73 -7.13
CA LYS A 52 -9.29 12.25 -6.14
C LYS A 52 -9.92 11.27 -5.16
N LYS A 53 -11.08 11.62 -4.59
CA LYS A 53 -11.84 10.72 -3.69
C LYS A 53 -12.24 9.41 -4.39
N ALA A 54 -12.69 9.51 -5.64
CA ALA A 54 -13.05 8.33 -6.43
C ALA A 54 -11.82 7.45 -6.73
N PHE A 55 -10.67 8.06 -7.01
CA PHE A 55 -9.43 7.32 -7.26
C PHE A 55 -8.93 6.62 -6.00
N GLU A 56 -9.04 7.24 -4.81
CA GLU A 56 -8.69 6.56 -3.54
C GLU A 56 -9.55 5.30 -3.34
N ARG A 57 -10.87 5.39 -3.58
CA ARG A 57 -11.75 4.21 -3.56
C ARG A 57 -11.36 3.16 -4.59
N ALA A 58 -11.00 3.59 -5.79
CA ALA A 58 -10.55 2.65 -6.84
C ALA A 58 -9.25 1.93 -6.44
N LYS A 59 -8.37 2.61 -5.70
CA LYS A 59 -7.15 1.99 -5.13
C LYS A 59 -7.49 0.92 -4.10
N GLU A 60 -8.44 1.21 -3.21
CA GLU A 60 -8.92 0.23 -2.22
C GLU A 60 -9.49 -0.99 -2.93
N MET A 61 -10.38 -0.80 -3.90
CA MET A 61 -10.99 -1.90 -4.66
C MET A 61 -9.96 -2.72 -5.45
N ALA A 62 -8.94 -2.06 -6.02
CA ALA A 62 -7.85 -2.77 -6.71
C ALA A 62 -7.01 -3.59 -5.72
N GLY A 63 -6.80 -3.07 -4.51
CA GLY A 63 -6.16 -3.79 -3.40
C GLY A 63 -6.94 -5.03 -2.99
N ASP A 64 -8.26 -4.90 -2.84
CA ASP A 64 -9.16 -6.02 -2.49
C ASP A 64 -9.05 -7.16 -3.51
N LEU A 65 -9.02 -6.83 -4.82
CA LEU A 65 -8.87 -7.84 -5.88
C LEU A 65 -7.52 -8.57 -5.80
N LEU A 66 -6.45 -7.84 -5.48
CA LEU A 66 -5.12 -8.45 -5.29
C LEU A 66 -5.10 -9.35 -4.07
N GLU A 67 -5.73 -8.93 -2.98
CA GLU A 67 -5.86 -9.73 -1.75
C GLU A 67 -6.67 -11.01 -2.00
N GLU A 68 -7.78 -10.90 -2.74
CA GLU A 68 -8.61 -12.04 -3.13
C GLU A 68 -7.79 -13.06 -3.94
N GLU A 69 -7.02 -12.61 -4.93
CA GLU A 69 -6.17 -13.48 -5.75
C GLU A 69 -5.03 -14.09 -4.91
N ALA A 70 -4.43 -13.33 -3.99
CA ALA A 70 -3.41 -13.85 -3.07
C ALA A 70 -3.99 -14.94 -2.18
N HIS A 71 -5.20 -14.74 -1.65
CA HIS A 71 -5.92 -15.71 -0.83
C HIS A 71 -6.22 -16.98 -1.63
N ARG A 72 -6.73 -16.83 -2.85
CA ARG A 72 -7.02 -17.95 -3.74
C ARG A 72 -5.77 -18.79 -4.00
N ARG A 73 -4.64 -18.16 -4.34
CA ARG A 73 -3.36 -18.88 -4.60
C ARG A 73 -2.79 -19.53 -3.35
N ALA A 74 -2.97 -18.89 -2.19
CA ALA A 74 -2.46 -19.45 -0.92
C ALA A 74 -3.25 -20.68 -0.48
N VAL A 75 -4.58 -20.64 -0.59
CA VAL A 75 -5.49 -21.66 -0.02
C VAL A 75 -5.88 -22.70 -1.06
N GLU A 76 -6.38 -22.26 -2.22
CA GLU A 76 -6.86 -23.17 -3.28
C GLU A 76 -5.72 -23.65 -4.17
N GLY A 77 -4.81 -22.75 -4.52
CA GLY A 77 -3.68 -23.02 -5.41
C GLY A 77 -4.06 -22.96 -6.89
N ASP A 78 -3.03 -22.95 -7.73
CA ASP A 78 -3.16 -23.00 -9.20
C ASP A 78 -3.07 -24.45 -9.69
N GLU A 79 -3.94 -24.82 -10.62
CA GLU A 79 -3.89 -26.14 -11.23
C GLU A 79 -2.76 -26.20 -12.25
N ILE A 80 -1.81 -27.09 -12.01
CA ILE A 80 -0.66 -27.33 -12.89
C ILE A 80 -0.86 -28.68 -13.58
N GLY A 81 -0.87 -28.66 -14.92
CA GLY A 81 -0.99 -29.88 -15.69
C GLY A 81 0.33 -30.65 -15.74
N VAL A 82 0.24 -31.97 -15.61
CA VAL A 82 1.37 -32.89 -15.83
C VAL A 82 1.25 -33.45 -17.24
N TYR A 83 2.32 -33.31 -18.01
CA TYR A 83 2.33 -33.71 -19.43
C TYR A 83 3.32 -34.84 -19.68
N TYR A 84 2.91 -35.82 -20.45
CA TYR A 84 3.76 -36.92 -20.93
C TYR A 84 3.60 -37.02 -22.44
N LYS A 85 4.71 -36.94 -23.17
CA LYS A 85 4.74 -36.99 -24.66
C LYS A 85 3.77 -35.98 -25.30
N GLY A 86 3.65 -34.78 -24.71
CA GLY A 86 2.79 -33.69 -25.22
C GLY A 86 1.31 -33.80 -24.84
N MET A 87 0.89 -34.84 -24.16
CA MET A 87 -0.49 -35.05 -23.70
C MET A 87 -0.60 -34.80 -22.19
N LYS A 88 -1.65 -34.10 -21.76
CA LYS A 88 -1.96 -33.90 -20.34
C LYS A 88 -2.40 -35.26 -19.76
N VAL A 89 -1.64 -35.78 -18.82
CA VAL A 89 -1.91 -37.09 -18.17
C VAL A 89 -2.45 -36.93 -16.76
N ASP A 90 -2.19 -35.80 -16.10
CA ASP A 90 -2.63 -35.56 -14.73
C ASP A 90 -2.58 -34.07 -14.43
N SER A 91 -3.03 -33.66 -13.25
CA SER A 91 -2.86 -32.31 -12.74
C SER A 91 -2.77 -32.32 -11.21
N TYR A 92 -2.08 -31.33 -10.66
CA TYR A 92 -1.99 -31.11 -9.21
C TYR A 92 -2.18 -29.63 -8.89
N ARG A 93 -2.55 -29.32 -7.66
CA ARG A 93 -2.73 -27.95 -7.20
C ARG A 93 -1.45 -27.48 -6.50
N LYS A 94 -0.84 -26.44 -7.06
CA LYS A 94 0.34 -25.79 -6.51
C LYS A 94 -0.11 -24.58 -5.69
N LYS A 95 0.06 -24.66 -4.37
CA LYS A 95 -0.24 -23.58 -3.42
C LYS A 95 1.00 -22.68 -3.24
N SER A 96 0.81 -21.51 -2.66
CA SER A 96 1.89 -20.56 -2.39
C SER A 96 2.07 -20.36 -0.88
N ASP A 97 3.06 -21.00 -0.31
CA ASP A 97 3.40 -20.87 1.11
C ASP A 97 3.84 -19.42 1.45
N ALA A 98 4.52 -18.77 0.52
CA ALA A 98 4.94 -17.37 0.69
C ALA A 98 3.74 -16.44 0.86
N LEU A 99 2.69 -16.60 0.03
CA LEU A 99 1.46 -15.81 0.14
C LEU A 99 0.70 -16.17 1.43
N LEU A 100 0.67 -17.44 1.80
CA LEU A 100 0.01 -17.87 3.04
C LEU A 100 0.67 -17.24 4.27
N ILE A 101 2.00 -17.24 4.32
CA ILE A 101 2.77 -16.60 5.41
C ILE A 101 2.46 -15.09 5.45
N LEU A 102 2.44 -14.42 4.28
CA LEU A 102 2.15 -12.98 4.19
C LEU A 102 0.74 -12.67 4.71
N LEU A 103 -0.25 -13.44 4.29
CA LEU A 103 -1.64 -13.28 4.73
C LEU A 103 -1.80 -13.53 6.24
N LEU A 104 -1.11 -14.55 6.79
CA LEU A 104 -1.11 -14.84 8.23
C LEU A 104 -0.49 -13.70 9.04
N LYS A 105 0.62 -13.12 8.56
CA LYS A 105 1.27 -11.96 9.19
C LYS A 105 0.34 -10.73 9.19
N GLY A 106 -0.43 -10.54 8.13
CA GLY A 106 -1.41 -9.45 8.02
C GLY A 106 -2.62 -9.68 8.93
N ALA A 107 -3.19 -10.90 8.91
CA ALA A 107 -4.41 -11.22 9.66
C ALA A 107 -4.18 -11.32 11.18
N LYS A 108 -3.03 -11.84 11.61
CA LYS A 108 -2.70 -12.03 13.04
C LYS A 108 -1.26 -11.58 13.34
N PRO A 109 -0.99 -10.27 13.27
CA PRO A 109 0.36 -9.76 13.48
C PRO A 109 0.91 -10.08 14.87
N ASP A 110 0.07 -10.12 15.90
CA ASP A 110 0.49 -10.45 17.27
C ASP A 110 1.09 -11.86 17.40
N VAL A 111 0.70 -12.76 16.50
CA VAL A 111 1.15 -14.17 16.51
C VAL A 111 2.27 -14.43 15.49
N TYR A 112 2.14 -13.90 14.27
CA TYR A 112 2.98 -14.27 13.13
C TYR A 112 3.94 -13.20 12.64
N ALA A 113 3.86 -11.93 13.16
CA ALA A 113 4.81 -10.89 12.77
C ALA A 113 6.23 -11.21 13.27
N GLU A 114 7.21 -10.93 12.46
CA GLU A 114 8.62 -11.03 12.85
C GLU A 114 8.93 -9.92 13.86
N ARG A 115 9.17 -10.29 15.10
CA ARG A 115 9.60 -9.35 16.14
C ARG A 115 11.11 -9.16 16.00
N GLN A 116 11.52 -8.05 15.43
CA GLN A 116 12.91 -7.61 15.51
C GLN A 116 13.08 -6.84 16.82
N GLU A 117 13.64 -7.50 17.83
CA GLU A 117 14.12 -6.81 19.01
C GLU A 117 15.42 -6.08 18.63
N THR A 118 15.29 -4.84 18.19
CA THR A 118 16.45 -3.97 18.06
C THR A 118 16.85 -3.52 19.48
N LYS A 119 17.72 -4.28 20.13
CA LYS A 119 18.36 -3.83 21.37
C LYS A 119 19.29 -2.67 20.97
N ILE A 120 18.80 -1.45 21.09
CA ILE A 120 19.66 -0.27 21.04
C ILE A 120 20.47 -0.28 22.33
N SER A 121 21.58 -1.00 22.35
CA SER A 121 22.56 -0.93 23.42
C SER A 121 23.43 0.29 23.19
N GLY A 122 22.84 1.47 23.31
CA GLY A 122 23.58 2.70 23.46
C GLY A 122 23.72 2.98 24.95
N GLU A 123 24.89 2.73 25.50
CA GLU A 123 25.20 3.20 26.83
C GLU A 123 25.33 4.72 26.78
N ILE A 124 24.22 5.41 27.14
CA ILE A 124 24.28 6.85 27.37
C ILE A 124 25.13 7.02 28.61
N THR A 125 26.40 7.34 28.41
CA THR A 125 27.29 7.61 29.52
C THR A 125 26.69 8.73 30.38
N VAL A 126 26.85 8.65 31.67
CA VAL A 126 26.37 9.65 32.65
C VAL A 126 26.81 11.07 32.22
N ASN A 127 27.95 11.17 31.55
CA ASN A 127 28.47 12.44 31.03
C ASN A 127 27.63 13.01 29.88
N GLN A 128 27.14 12.17 28.96
CA GLN A 128 26.25 12.59 27.86
C GLN A 128 24.89 13.02 28.37
N ALA A 129 24.33 12.31 29.34
CA ALA A 129 23.05 12.67 29.98
C ALA A 129 23.17 14.01 30.73
N ARG A 130 24.30 14.24 31.40
CA ARG A 130 24.59 15.49 32.08
C ARG A 130 24.75 16.66 31.10
N ALA A 131 25.49 16.46 30.01
CA ALA A 131 25.67 17.47 28.94
C ALA A 131 24.33 17.87 28.31
N LEU A 132 23.44 16.91 28.06
CA LEU A 132 22.07 17.19 27.53
C LEU A 132 21.23 17.99 28.53
N LYS A 133 21.33 17.68 29.82
CA LYS A 133 20.63 18.40 30.88
C LYS A 133 21.12 19.86 30.96
N ASP A 134 22.43 20.05 30.99
CA ASP A 134 23.08 21.38 31.04
C ASP A 134 22.71 22.23 29.80
N ALA A 135 22.66 21.62 28.61
CA ALA A 135 22.26 22.29 27.37
C ALA A 135 20.78 22.76 27.44
N ARG A 136 19.90 21.93 27.97
CA ARG A 136 18.48 22.29 28.17
C ARG A 136 18.30 23.43 29.16
N GLU A 137 19.06 23.45 30.24
CA GLU A 137 19.04 24.52 31.26
C GLU A 137 19.52 25.84 30.66
N ARG A 138 20.58 25.83 29.84
CA ARG A 138 21.09 27.02 29.14
C ARG A 138 20.05 27.63 28.22
N ILE A 139 19.34 26.80 27.44
CA ILE A 139 18.28 27.25 26.53
C ILE A 139 17.13 27.88 27.34
N LYS A 140 16.74 27.27 28.44
CA LYS A 140 15.67 27.75 29.32
C LYS A 140 16.02 29.10 29.95
N ASN A 141 17.25 29.26 30.42
CA ASN A 141 17.74 30.50 31.05
C ASN A 141 17.89 31.63 30.00
N ALA A 142 18.32 31.29 28.76
CA ALA A 142 18.38 32.25 27.65
C ALA A 142 16.98 32.75 27.28
N ALA A 143 15.99 31.87 27.23
CA ALA A 143 14.60 32.23 26.94
C ALA A 143 13.96 33.09 28.02
N SER A 144 14.32 32.91 29.32
CA SER A 144 13.81 33.72 30.41
C SER A 144 14.45 35.13 30.44
N ASN A 145 15.70 35.28 30.00
CA ASN A 145 16.38 36.58 29.95
C ASN A 145 15.87 37.46 28.77
N THR A 146 15.37 36.86 27.68
CA THR A 146 14.80 37.63 26.57
C THR A 146 13.37 38.10 26.83
N ALA A 147 12.69 37.59 27.84
CA ALA A 147 11.32 37.94 28.17
C ALA A 147 11.21 39.11 29.23
N GLY A 148 12.35 39.67 29.67
CA GLY A 148 12.38 40.67 30.74
C GLY A 148 12.81 42.10 30.30
N ASP A 149 12.92 42.34 28.97
CA ASP A 149 13.45 43.61 28.45
C ASP A 149 12.41 44.40 27.60
N ASP A 150 11.10 44.28 27.94
CA ASP A 150 10.03 45.16 27.40
C ASP A 150 9.41 46.00 28.49
#